data_455e99e6078ce0f103f9c29fbe2978cd
#
_entry.id   455e99e6078ce0f103f9c29fbe2978cd
#
_cell.length_a   1.000
_cell.length_b   1.000
_cell.length_c   1.000
_cell.angle_alpha   90.00
_cell.angle_beta   90.00
_cell.angle_gamma   90.00
#
_symmetry.space_group_name_H-M   'P 1'
#
loop_
_entity.id
_entity.type
_entity.pdbx_description
1 polymer ?
#
loop_
_entity_poly.entity_id
_entity_poly.type
_entity_poly.pdbx_seq_one_letter_code
_entity_poly.pdbx_strand_id
1 'polypeptide(L)'
;MKNKIENSFFHDLFKVLKNLEYIKSANIVGSILNKNLDEISDLDLVVIIDKLSVDKLQEIEDIILSFNYSNYGFTKPIKLNKKFGPIKYDYINNHIIHLMIYDLENHKKHVYDSPFTCFDWERTSIYSKKHIGQFHPVYKLMFNDFINARRGLLNYINNLKNSSLEYREYQIDNDSGIKLQTNHLIINERDKNEFSYHICKNLIFNYLKFVSKKNEDFEENFIKEFQAIEPLFFEKNKSIFNLLEKGKKLFLQNENYIVQETINFVDNFYDHIKHVYDKSLKIYFIRHFETKLNNGTFLGQKLDPTIISKQNSKNILKDINYKEVYSSPSLRCKDSLKSVGIKNFEIDKNLKEIDYGDAEGLELDQLKERYPKIVEEWSNGNDVSFPNGENTQDVHKRVSESLTKVKKNTLFMTHQVPIRCMVGEFFDLDIKEWFKIKIPFGTPLEFIKLQNKYYLNITQTLKKEILEDI
;
A
#
# COMPACT_ATOMS: atom_id res chain seq x y z
N MET A 1 -16.90 26.73 -12.09
CA MET A 1 -16.72 27.34 -10.75
C MET A 1 -15.58 26.70 -9.93
N LYS A 2 -14.96 25.62 -10.38
CA LYS A 2 -13.75 25.02 -9.80
C LYS A 2 -12.54 25.97 -9.63
N ASN A 3 -12.51 27.08 -10.31
CA ASN A 3 -11.30 27.89 -10.53
C ASN A 3 -11.09 29.08 -9.58
N LYS A 4 -11.94 29.33 -8.58
CA LYS A 4 -11.78 30.53 -7.73
C LYS A 4 -11.04 30.29 -6.42
N ILE A 5 -11.13 29.11 -5.83
CA ILE A 5 -10.41 28.76 -4.59
C ILE A 5 -8.96 28.36 -4.89
N GLU A 6 -8.72 27.70 -6.03
CA GLU A 6 -7.39 27.28 -6.47
C GLU A 6 -6.41 28.45 -6.68
N ASN A 7 -6.93 29.67 -6.93
CA ASN A 7 -6.08 30.75 -7.47
C ASN A 7 -5.56 31.77 -6.46
N SER A 8 -5.99 31.78 -5.18
CA SER A 8 -5.46 32.78 -4.26
C SER A 8 -4.75 32.19 -3.04
N PHE A 9 -5.48 31.50 -2.11
CA PHE A 9 -4.87 31.04 -0.88
C PHE A 9 -3.81 29.95 -1.09
N PHE A 10 -4.14 28.89 -1.84
CA PHE A 10 -3.19 27.80 -2.09
C PHE A 10 -1.97 28.25 -2.87
N HIS A 11 -2.18 29.16 -3.83
CA HIS A 11 -1.07 29.74 -4.58
C HIS A 11 -0.10 30.48 -3.65
N ASP A 12 -0.62 31.35 -2.79
CA ASP A 12 0.20 32.16 -1.91
C ASP A 12 0.87 31.32 -0.82
N LEU A 13 0.14 30.35 -0.23
CA LEU A 13 0.69 29.38 0.69
C LEU A 13 1.85 28.60 0.07
N PHE A 14 1.63 28.03 -1.10
CA PHE A 14 2.67 27.26 -1.80
C PHE A 14 3.86 28.12 -2.23
N LYS A 15 3.63 29.39 -2.61
CA LYS A 15 4.70 30.32 -2.93
C LYS A 15 5.63 30.56 -1.73
N VAL A 16 5.08 30.72 -0.53
CA VAL A 16 5.88 30.91 0.69
C VAL A 16 6.60 29.60 1.05
N LEU A 17 5.88 28.49 1.12
CA LEU A 17 6.47 27.19 1.49
C LEU A 17 7.53 26.72 0.48
N LYS A 18 7.38 27.07 -0.81
CA LYS A 18 8.37 26.74 -1.84
C LYS A 18 9.73 27.38 -1.60
N ASN A 19 9.78 28.54 -0.97
CA ASN A 19 11.04 29.24 -0.71
C ASN A 19 11.86 28.60 0.41
N LEU A 20 11.28 27.74 1.23
CA LEU A 20 11.99 27.03 2.28
C LEU A 20 12.71 25.83 1.69
N GLU A 21 14.05 25.85 1.68
CA GLU A 21 14.88 24.82 1.01
C GLU A 21 14.69 23.42 1.58
N TYR A 22 14.44 23.33 2.90
CA TYR A 22 14.23 22.07 3.60
C TYR A 22 12.88 21.41 3.29
N ILE A 23 11.89 22.14 2.75
CA ILE A 23 10.62 21.55 2.29
C ILE A 23 10.87 20.83 0.96
N LYS A 24 10.54 19.56 0.93
CA LYS A 24 10.61 18.70 -0.28
C LYS A 24 9.31 18.68 -1.04
N SER A 25 8.18 18.75 -0.31
CA SER A 25 6.83 18.76 -0.88
C SER A 25 5.85 19.42 0.09
N ALA A 26 4.88 20.14 -0.45
CA ALA A 26 3.69 20.59 0.29
C ALA A 26 2.46 20.23 -0.54
N ASN A 27 1.51 19.54 0.08
CA ASN A 27 0.35 18.97 -0.60
C ASN A 27 -0.92 19.30 0.16
N ILE A 28 -1.93 19.77 -0.54
CA ILE A 28 -3.30 19.84 -0.04
C ILE A 28 -4.00 18.57 -0.52
N VAL A 29 -4.56 17.84 0.43
CA VAL A 29 -5.17 16.53 0.19
C VAL A 29 -6.60 16.47 0.74
N GLY A 30 -7.32 15.38 0.46
CA GLY A 30 -8.66 15.18 1.01
C GLY A 30 -9.79 15.80 0.19
N SER A 31 -10.96 15.98 0.80
CA SER A 31 -12.22 16.30 0.12
C SER A 31 -12.38 17.78 -0.29
N ILE A 32 -11.38 18.60 -0.04
CA ILE A 32 -11.45 20.05 -0.31
C ILE A 32 -11.60 20.39 -1.79
N LEU A 33 -11.08 19.54 -2.68
CA LEU A 33 -11.03 19.80 -4.11
C LEU A 33 -12.40 19.90 -4.78
N ASN A 34 -13.45 19.41 -4.09
CA ASN A 34 -14.81 19.33 -4.62
C ASN A 34 -15.84 20.19 -3.84
N LYS A 35 -15.40 21.01 -2.87
CA LYS A 35 -16.30 21.77 -1.97
C LYS A 35 -15.99 23.26 -1.95
N ASN A 36 -16.99 24.07 -1.56
CA ASN A 36 -16.81 25.48 -1.22
C ASN A 36 -16.17 25.62 0.17
N LEU A 37 -15.47 26.73 0.44
CA LEU A 37 -14.79 26.98 1.72
C LEU A 37 -15.73 26.84 2.95
N ASP A 38 -16.97 27.31 2.82
CA ASP A 38 -17.97 27.26 3.92
C ASP A 38 -18.47 25.82 4.21
N GLU A 39 -18.30 24.90 3.25
CA GLU A 39 -18.69 23.48 3.35
C GLU A 39 -17.56 22.59 3.86
N ILE A 40 -16.36 23.16 4.01
CA ILE A 40 -15.15 22.43 4.41
C ILE A 40 -15.03 22.41 5.93
N SER A 41 -15.01 21.20 6.49
CA SER A 41 -14.79 21.03 7.94
C SER A 41 -13.32 21.22 8.31
N ASP A 42 -12.40 20.81 7.44
CA ASP A 42 -10.96 20.81 7.62
C ASP A 42 -10.23 20.89 6.30
N LEU A 43 -9.08 21.53 6.31
CA LEU A 43 -8.12 21.58 5.22
C LEU A 43 -6.93 20.71 5.59
N ASP A 44 -6.76 19.60 4.90
CA ASP A 44 -5.64 18.68 5.13
C ASP A 44 -4.40 19.16 4.37
N LEU A 45 -3.37 19.61 5.09
CA LEU A 45 -2.08 20.05 4.56
C LEU A 45 -0.99 19.05 4.97
N VAL A 46 -0.38 18.38 4.01
CA VAL A 46 0.74 17.45 4.20
C VAL A 46 2.02 18.08 3.70
N VAL A 47 3.00 18.24 4.58
CA VAL A 47 4.31 18.79 4.26
C VAL A 47 5.38 17.74 4.48
N ILE A 48 6.21 17.49 3.46
CA ILE A 48 7.38 16.60 3.54
C ILE A 48 8.64 17.47 3.60
N ILE A 49 9.45 17.28 4.62
CA ILE A 49 10.70 18.00 4.84
C ILE A 49 11.91 17.04 4.78
N ASP A 50 13.11 17.57 4.71
CA ASP A 50 14.35 16.78 4.69
C ASP A 50 14.59 16.03 6.00
N LYS A 51 14.52 16.76 7.13
CA LYS A 51 14.74 16.25 8.48
C LYS A 51 13.93 17.06 9.48
N LEU A 52 13.28 16.38 10.43
CA LEU A 52 12.53 17.01 11.49
C LEU A 52 13.44 17.80 12.45
N SER A 53 13.03 19.02 12.81
CA SER A 53 13.55 19.80 13.93
C SER A 53 12.44 20.68 14.49
N VAL A 54 12.59 21.10 15.76
CA VAL A 54 11.62 21.97 16.44
C VAL A 54 11.46 23.28 15.70
N ASP A 55 12.57 23.90 15.31
CA ASP A 55 12.57 25.20 14.63
C ASP A 55 11.82 25.14 13.29
N LYS A 56 12.03 24.08 12.49
CA LYS A 56 11.32 23.90 11.21
C LYS A 56 9.82 23.67 11.40
N LEU A 57 9.44 22.89 12.42
CA LEU A 57 8.02 22.71 12.75
C LEU A 57 7.38 24.04 13.13
N GLN A 58 8.02 24.80 14.00
CA GLN A 58 7.53 26.11 14.45
C GLN A 58 7.48 27.13 13.30
N GLU A 59 8.53 27.20 12.47
CA GLU A 59 8.56 28.10 11.32
C GLU A 59 7.39 27.83 10.34
N ILE A 60 7.09 26.56 10.03
CA ILE A 60 5.96 26.19 9.17
C ILE A 60 4.63 26.61 9.81
N GLU A 61 4.47 26.38 11.11
CA GLU A 61 3.27 26.80 11.86
C GLU A 61 3.09 28.31 11.84
N ASP A 62 4.14 29.07 12.15
CA ASP A 62 4.13 30.54 12.17
C ASP A 62 3.78 31.11 10.79
N ILE A 63 4.35 30.55 9.74
CA ILE A 63 4.01 30.92 8.36
C ILE A 63 2.52 30.71 8.10
N ILE A 64 1.97 29.54 8.43
CA ILE A 64 0.56 29.25 8.21
C ILE A 64 -0.31 30.21 9.00
N LEU A 65 0.01 30.48 10.26
CA LEU A 65 -0.75 31.37 11.13
C LEU A 65 -0.62 32.86 10.76
N SER A 66 0.41 33.25 10.01
CA SER A 66 0.65 34.65 9.60
C SER A 66 -0.27 35.13 8.48
N PHE A 67 -0.99 34.25 7.79
CA PHE A 67 -1.89 34.65 6.71
C PHE A 67 -3.10 35.42 7.22
N ASN A 68 -3.50 36.47 6.49
CA ASN A 68 -4.80 37.10 6.72
C ASN A 68 -5.90 36.34 5.96
N TYR A 69 -6.47 35.35 6.63
CA TYR A 69 -7.41 34.40 6.05
C TYR A 69 -8.71 35.06 5.55
N SER A 70 -9.11 36.21 6.13
CA SER A 70 -10.30 36.94 5.66
C SER A 70 -10.17 37.43 4.23
N ASN A 71 -8.94 37.71 3.75
CA ASN A 71 -8.68 38.10 2.37
C ASN A 71 -8.98 36.99 1.36
N TYR A 72 -9.07 35.77 1.82
CA TYR A 72 -9.31 34.57 1.01
C TYR A 72 -10.74 34.01 1.19
N GLY A 73 -11.59 34.69 1.94
CA GLY A 73 -12.98 34.31 2.14
C GLY A 73 -13.23 33.35 3.30
N PHE A 74 -12.25 33.13 4.19
CA PHE A 74 -12.48 32.40 5.44
C PHE A 74 -13.25 33.28 6.41
N THR A 75 -14.40 32.77 6.88
CA THR A 75 -15.36 33.53 7.71
C THR A 75 -15.20 33.27 9.21
N LYS A 76 -14.48 32.21 9.59
CA LYS A 76 -14.23 31.82 10.98
C LYS A 76 -12.75 31.90 11.32
N PRO A 77 -12.38 31.98 12.62
CA PRO A 77 -10.99 31.90 13.05
C PRO A 77 -10.32 30.60 12.56
N ILE A 78 -9.04 30.68 12.26
CA ILE A 78 -8.25 29.50 11.87
C ILE A 78 -7.67 28.85 13.12
N LYS A 79 -7.75 27.52 13.17
CA LYS A 79 -7.13 26.70 14.21
C LYS A 79 -6.29 25.58 13.58
N LEU A 80 -5.04 25.43 14.00
CA LEU A 80 -4.21 24.33 13.57
C LEU A 80 -4.53 23.06 14.38
N ASN A 81 -4.71 21.94 13.66
CA ASN A 81 -4.74 20.62 14.25
C ASN A 81 -3.47 19.87 13.81
N LYS A 82 -2.59 19.59 14.77
CA LYS A 82 -1.31 18.89 14.54
C LYS A 82 -1.36 17.40 14.89
N LYS A 83 -2.54 16.88 15.21
CA LYS A 83 -2.75 15.47 15.56
C LYS A 83 -3.06 14.66 14.31
N PHE A 84 -2.23 13.71 14.01
CA PHE A 84 -2.36 12.83 12.85
C PHE A 84 -3.39 11.73 13.16
N GLY A 85 -4.59 11.88 12.65
CA GLY A 85 -5.67 10.91 12.90
C GLY A 85 -7.03 11.44 12.45
N PRO A 86 -8.09 10.67 12.63
CA PRO A 86 -9.43 11.02 12.17
C PRO A 86 -10.13 12.05 13.08
N ILE A 87 -9.44 12.62 14.03
CA ILE A 87 -10.03 13.50 15.05
C ILE A 87 -10.29 14.88 14.48
N LYS A 88 -11.54 15.30 14.56
CA LYS A 88 -12.00 16.65 14.17
C LYS A 88 -12.26 17.48 15.43
N TYR A 89 -11.45 18.50 15.62
CA TYR A 89 -11.59 19.42 16.74
C TYR A 89 -12.37 20.66 16.32
N ASP A 90 -13.41 21.03 17.10
CA ASP A 90 -14.04 22.36 17.13
C ASP A 90 -14.27 23.04 15.76
N TYR A 91 -14.57 22.26 14.73
CA TYR A 91 -14.80 22.74 13.36
C TYR A 91 -16.12 23.54 13.23
N ILE A 92 -16.98 23.53 14.26
CA ILE A 92 -18.22 24.29 14.26
C ILE A 92 -17.90 25.79 14.34
N ASN A 93 -16.94 26.17 15.21
CA ASN A 93 -16.57 27.55 15.49
C ASN A 93 -15.33 28.02 14.75
N ASN A 94 -14.57 27.10 14.16
CA ASN A 94 -13.30 27.41 13.49
C ASN A 94 -13.23 26.77 12.11
N HIS A 95 -12.40 27.35 11.25
CA HIS A 95 -11.83 26.60 10.12
C HIS A 95 -10.57 25.88 10.60
N ILE A 96 -10.53 24.58 10.39
CA ILE A 96 -9.42 23.76 10.86
C ILE A 96 -8.42 23.53 9.72
N ILE A 97 -7.15 23.84 9.97
CA ILE A 97 -6.05 23.38 9.12
C ILE A 97 -5.42 22.18 9.83
N HIS A 98 -5.61 21.00 9.25
CA HIS A 98 -4.99 19.76 9.71
C HIS A 98 -3.59 19.68 9.11
N LEU A 99 -2.59 20.05 9.91
CA LEU A 99 -1.20 20.14 9.49
C LEU A 99 -0.45 18.85 9.83
N MET A 100 -0.04 18.13 8.81
CA MET A 100 0.73 16.90 8.94
C MET A 100 2.12 17.08 8.32
N ILE A 101 3.14 17.20 9.15
CA ILE A 101 4.53 17.36 8.70
C ILE A 101 5.26 16.04 8.87
N TYR A 102 5.95 15.58 7.85
CA TYR A 102 6.76 14.35 7.87
C TYR A 102 8.17 14.65 7.37
N ASP A 103 9.18 13.99 7.92
CA ASP A 103 10.40 13.73 7.16
C ASP A 103 10.23 12.49 6.26
N LEU A 104 11.23 12.20 5.45
CA LEU A 104 11.14 11.10 4.48
C LEU A 104 10.94 9.75 5.17
N GLU A 105 11.58 9.50 6.31
CA GLU A 105 11.46 8.23 7.04
C GLU A 105 10.07 8.05 7.64
N ASN A 106 9.55 9.08 8.35
CA ASN A 106 8.22 9.02 8.92
C ASN A 106 7.12 8.97 7.83
N HIS A 107 7.35 9.61 6.67
CA HIS A 107 6.44 9.48 5.53
C HIS A 107 6.44 8.04 4.97
N LYS A 108 7.62 7.45 4.77
CA LYS A 108 7.75 6.04 4.35
C LYS A 108 6.98 5.10 5.30
N LYS A 109 7.19 5.28 6.61
CA LYS A 109 6.46 4.51 7.63
C LYS A 109 4.95 4.72 7.54
N HIS A 110 4.50 5.98 7.34
CA HIS A 110 3.08 6.28 7.21
C HIS A 110 2.44 5.62 5.99
N VAL A 111 3.14 5.55 4.86
CA VAL A 111 2.67 4.86 3.65
C VAL A 111 2.41 3.37 3.91
N TYR A 112 3.30 2.70 4.64
CA TYR A 112 3.08 1.29 5.00
C TYR A 112 1.97 1.08 6.01
N ASP A 113 1.87 1.95 7.04
CA ASP A 113 0.86 1.82 8.11
C ASP A 113 -0.55 2.23 7.65
N SER A 114 -0.66 3.17 6.71
CA SER A 114 -1.91 3.80 6.26
C SER A 114 -2.05 3.84 4.74
N PRO A 115 -1.92 2.69 4.05
CA PRO A 115 -1.87 2.65 2.59
C PRO A 115 -3.13 3.22 1.94
N PHE A 116 -4.32 3.04 2.51
CA PHE A 116 -5.55 3.62 1.97
C PHE A 116 -5.56 5.15 1.99
N THR A 117 -5.06 5.75 3.08
CA THR A 117 -4.97 7.21 3.20
C THR A 117 -3.98 7.77 2.17
N CYS A 118 -2.79 7.18 2.09
CA CYS A 118 -1.75 7.62 1.16
C CYS A 118 -2.13 7.37 -0.30
N PHE A 119 -2.86 6.28 -0.58
CA PHE A 119 -3.42 6.02 -1.90
C PHE A 119 -4.37 7.14 -2.36
N ASP A 120 -5.22 7.67 -1.45
CA ASP A 120 -6.08 8.81 -1.75
C ASP A 120 -5.27 10.09 -1.94
N TRP A 121 -4.31 10.35 -1.08
CA TRP A 121 -3.45 11.53 -1.18
C TRP A 121 -2.70 11.62 -2.51
N GLU A 122 -2.16 10.51 -2.99
CA GLU A 122 -1.47 10.45 -4.28
C GLU A 122 -2.38 10.79 -5.48
N ARG A 123 -3.68 10.54 -5.37
CA ARG A 123 -4.62 10.73 -6.48
C ARG A 123 -5.39 12.04 -6.45
N THR A 124 -5.47 12.65 -5.26
CA THR A 124 -6.31 13.84 -5.04
C THR A 124 -5.51 15.06 -4.58
N SER A 125 -4.18 15.03 -4.60
CA SER A 125 -3.38 16.15 -4.10
C SER A 125 -3.20 17.26 -5.12
N ILE A 126 -3.31 18.52 -4.63
CA ILE A 126 -2.70 19.69 -5.26
C ILE A 126 -1.37 19.93 -4.54
N TYR A 127 -0.28 20.16 -5.27
CA TYR A 127 1.03 20.15 -4.65
C TYR A 127 1.95 21.27 -5.13
N SER A 128 2.97 21.55 -4.32
CA SER A 128 4.12 22.41 -4.62
C SER A 128 5.41 21.61 -4.54
N LYS A 129 6.39 21.94 -5.39
CA LYS A 129 7.68 21.27 -5.59
C LYS A 129 7.50 19.90 -6.25
N LYS A 130 7.40 18.81 -5.44
CA LYS A 130 7.25 17.45 -5.92
C LYS A 130 5.94 16.86 -5.44
N HIS A 131 5.34 16.00 -6.26
CA HIS A 131 4.17 15.25 -5.88
C HIS A 131 4.49 14.26 -4.76
N ILE A 132 3.56 14.07 -3.80
CA ILE A 132 3.79 13.23 -2.60
C ILE A 132 4.16 11.78 -2.95
N GLY A 133 3.54 11.20 -3.97
CA GLY A 133 3.82 9.84 -4.44
C GLY A 133 5.21 9.63 -5.07
N GLN A 134 5.97 10.73 -5.33
CA GLN A 134 7.34 10.61 -5.84
C GLN A 134 8.38 10.28 -4.76
N PHE A 135 8.01 10.32 -3.49
CA PHE A 135 8.91 9.98 -2.39
C PHE A 135 8.77 8.53 -1.96
N HIS A 136 7.56 8.11 -1.62
CA HIS A 136 7.25 6.74 -1.22
C HIS A 136 5.87 6.39 -1.74
N PRO A 137 5.76 5.90 -2.98
CA PRO A 137 4.47 5.57 -3.57
C PRO A 137 3.81 4.38 -2.88
N VAL A 138 2.50 4.42 -2.78
CA VAL A 138 1.72 3.26 -2.28
C VAL A 138 1.84 2.08 -3.23
N TYR A 139 2.11 2.34 -4.51
CA TYR A 139 2.05 1.41 -5.62
C TYR A 139 0.64 0.84 -5.79
N LYS A 140 0.34 -0.27 -5.11
CA LYS A 140 -0.95 -0.95 -5.21
C LYS A 140 -1.40 -1.45 -3.84
N LEU A 141 -2.71 -1.41 -3.60
CA LEU A 141 -3.31 -1.95 -2.38
C LEU A 141 -3.29 -3.50 -2.44
N MET A 142 -2.97 -4.12 -1.31
CA MET A 142 -2.97 -5.57 -1.15
C MET A 142 -4.22 -6.03 -0.41
N PHE A 143 -4.59 -7.31 -0.54
CA PHE A 143 -5.72 -7.87 0.22
C PHE A 143 -5.50 -7.77 1.74
N ASN A 144 -4.28 -8.01 2.20
CA ASN A 144 -3.92 -7.89 3.61
C ASN A 144 -4.11 -6.47 4.17
N ASP A 145 -3.97 -5.43 3.34
CA ASP A 145 -4.20 -4.04 3.75
C ASP A 145 -5.63 -3.83 4.21
N PHE A 146 -6.60 -4.43 3.49
CA PHE A 146 -8.02 -4.29 3.82
C PHE A 146 -8.35 -4.82 5.22
N ILE A 147 -7.62 -5.83 5.69
CA ILE A 147 -7.84 -6.43 7.01
C ILE A 147 -7.03 -5.71 8.09
N ASN A 148 -5.73 -5.52 7.89
CA ASN A 148 -4.77 -5.22 8.95
C ASN A 148 -4.23 -3.77 8.96
N ALA A 149 -4.39 -3.01 7.87
CA ALA A 149 -3.89 -1.63 7.83
C ALA A 149 -4.70 -0.69 8.73
N ARG A 150 -4.18 0.50 9.00
CA ARG A 150 -4.99 1.60 9.52
C ARG A 150 -6.14 1.88 8.56
N ARG A 151 -7.32 2.10 9.07
CA ARG A 151 -8.60 2.14 8.33
C ARG A 151 -8.95 0.79 7.66
N GLY A 152 -8.31 -0.30 8.08
CA GLY A 152 -8.73 -1.67 7.78
C GLY A 152 -9.77 -2.18 8.78
N LEU A 153 -10.33 -3.35 8.48
CA LEU A 153 -11.44 -3.94 9.24
C LEU A 153 -11.14 -4.12 10.73
N LEU A 154 -10.00 -4.73 11.08
CA LEU A 154 -9.65 -5.00 12.47
C LEU A 154 -9.42 -3.73 13.28
N ASN A 155 -8.81 -2.70 12.68
CA ASN A 155 -8.61 -1.42 13.33
C ASN A 155 -9.95 -0.75 13.66
N TYR A 156 -10.89 -0.74 12.72
CA TYR A 156 -12.21 -0.16 12.93
C TYR A 156 -13.04 -0.90 13.98
N ILE A 157 -13.01 -2.25 13.96
CA ILE A 157 -13.67 -3.06 15.00
C ILE A 157 -13.15 -2.68 16.38
N ASN A 158 -11.83 -2.65 16.55
CA ASN A 158 -11.19 -2.34 17.82
C ASN A 158 -11.54 -0.92 18.30
N ASN A 159 -11.50 0.06 17.41
CA ASN A 159 -11.82 1.43 17.75
C ASN A 159 -13.26 1.59 18.24
N LEU A 160 -14.22 0.95 17.57
CA LEU A 160 -15.63 1.00 17.98
C LEU A 160 -15.86 0.28 19.31
N LYS A 161 -15.34 -0.96 19.47
CA LYS A 161 -15.53 -1.77 20.67
C LYS A 161 -14.90 -1.12 21.91
N ASN A 162 -13.75 -0.49 21.75
CA ASN A 162 -13.03 0.19 22.85
C ASN A 162 -13.44 1.65 23.03
N SER A 163 -14.34 2.17 22.21
CA SER A 163 -14.73 3.59 22.23
C SER A 163 -13.54 4.54 22.18
N SER A 164 -12.51 4.20 21.40
CA SER A 164 -11.27 4.95 21.32
C SER A 164 -10.79 5.12 19.89
N LEU A 165 -10.15 6.27 19.62
CA LEU A 165 -9.48 6.56 18.38
C LEU A 165 -7.98 6.69 18.60
N GLU A 166 -7.23 6.08 17.72
CA GLU A 166 -5.79 6.24 17.64
C GLU A 166 -5.45 7.53 16.90
N TYR A 167 -4.58 8.34 17.48
CA TYR A 167 -3.96 9.47 16.81
C TYR A 167 -2.46 9.52 17.11
N ARG A 168 -1.71 10.27 16.32
CA ARG A 168 -0.29 10.47 16.50
C ARG A 168 0.00 11.97 16.63
N GLU A 169 1.01 12.30 17.41
CA GLU A 169 1.52 13.66 17.52
C GLU A 169 3.02 13.64 17.79
N TYR A 170 3.71 14.71 17.45
CA TYR A 170 5.11 14.86 17.80
C TYR A 170 5.26 15.20 19.26
N GLN A 171 6.08 14.41 19.93
CA GLN A 171 6.62 14.74 21.25
C GLN A 171 8.05 15.23 21.12
N ILE A 172 8.34 16.32 21.79
CA ILE A 172 9.66 16.93 21.87
C ILE A 172 10.28 16.47 23.18
N ASP A 173 11.35 15.75 23.12
CA ASP A 173 12.14 15.29 24.25
C ASP A 173 13.53 15.90 24.15
N ASN A 174 13.99 16.54 25.24
CA ASN A 174 15.28 17.22 25.26
C ASN A 174 16.48 16.29 25.03
N ASP A 175 16.34 15.00 25.40
CA ASP A 175 17.42 14.01 25.28
C ASP A 175 17.33 13.18 23.99
N SER A 176 16.13 12.87 23.51
CA SER A 176 15.87 11.99 22.38
C SER A 176 15.38 12.67 21.10
N GLY A 177 15.21 14.00 21.13
CA GLY A 177 14.76 14.80 19.99
C GLY A 177 13.25 14.69 19.74
N ILE A 178 12.83 14.73 18.46
CA ILE A 178 11.43 14.69 18.06
C ILE A 178 11.03 13.27 17.71
N LYS A 179 9.97 12.74 18.34
CA LYS A 179 9.40 11.42 18.05
C LYS A 179 7.91 11.53 17.77
N LEU A 180 7.44 10.81 16.75
CA LEU A 180 6.02 10.67 16.47
C LEU A 180 5.44 9.58 17.38
N GLN A 181 4.68 9.99 18.38
CA GLN A 181 4.07 9.09 19.35
C GLN A 181 2.61 8.77 18.97
N THR A 182 2.22 7.52 19.21
CA THR A 182 0.84 7.06 19.08
C THR A 182 0.13 7.20 20.42
N ASN A 183 -1.01 7.86 20.42
CA ASN A 183 -1.87 8.09 21.56
C ASN A 183 -3.29 7.62 21.25
N HIS A 184 -4.11 7.45 22.30
CA HIS A 184 -5.51 7.08 22.21
C HIS A 184 -6.40 8.14 22.83
N LEU A 185 -7.52 8.45 22.20
CA LEU A 185 -8.55 9.35 22.70
C LEU A 185 -9.84 8.54 22.90
N ILE A 186 -10.41 8.63 24.10
CA ILE A 186 -11.76 8.13 24.36
C ILE A 186 -12.76 9.07 23.70
N ILE A 187 -13.66 8.53 22.88
CA ILE A 187 -14.66 9.30 22.14
C ILE A 187 -16.01 9.22 22.83
N ASN A 188 -16.74 10.35 22.82
CA ASN A 188 -18.12 10.44 23.30
C ASN A 188 -19.10 9.81 22.28
N GLU A 189 -20.38 9.68 22.65
CA GLU A 189 -21.39 9.04 21.79
C GLU A 189 -21.61 9.78 20.47
N ARG A 190 -21.60 11.10 20.47
CA ARG A 190 -21.71 11.89 19.24
C ARG A 190 -20.55 11.61 18.28
N ASP A 191 -19.33 11.58 18.81
CA ASP A 191 -18.13 11.32 18.00
C ASP A 191 -18.14 9.88 17.48
N LYS A 192 -18.67 8.91 18.24
CA LYS A 192 -18.87 7.54 17.77
C LYS A 192 -19.82 7.49 16.58
N ASN A 193 -20.90 8.26 16.60
CA ASN A 193 -21.87 8.30 15.50
C ASN A 193 -21.26 8.90 14.23
N GLU A 194 -20.51 10.00 14.37
CA GLU A 194 -19.77 10.59 13.25
C GLU A 194 -18.71 9.61 12.72
N PHE A 195 -18.01 8.95 13.61
CA PHE A 195 -16.99 7.96 13.24
C PHE A 195 -17.63 6.73 12.57
N SER A 196 -18.82 6.29 13.02
CA SER A 196 -19.61 5.22 12.39
C SER A 196 -19.90 5.51 10.92
N TYR A 197 -20.33 6.74 10.60
CA TYR A 197 -20.51 7.14 9.20
C TYR A 197 -19.22 6.99 8.38
N HIS A 198 -18.11 7.50 8.92
CA HIS A 198 -16.83 7.44 8.24
C HIS A 198 -16.31 6.00 8.07
N ILE A 199 -16.53 5.13 9.07
CA ILE A 199 -16.16 3.70 8.97
C ILE A 199 -16.93 3.03 7.83
N CYS A 200 -18.26 3.11 7.85
CA CYS A 200 -19.08 2.44 6.82
C CYS A 200 -18.72 2.95 5.41
N LYS A 201 -18.63 4.27 5.25
CA LYS A 201 -18.22 4.88 3.99
C LYS A 201 -16.83 4.41 3.54
N ASN A 202 -15.83 4.49 4.42
CA ASN A 202 -14.45 4.15 4.09
C ASN A 202 -14.28 2.66 3.76
N LEU A 203 -14.96 1.75 4.46
CA LEU A 203 -14.89 0.32 4.16
C LEU A 203 -15.42 0.02 2.75
N ILE A 204 -16.55 0.62 2.38
CA ILE A 204 -17.10 0.48 1.03
C ILE A 204 -16.15 1.06 -0.01
N PHE A 205 -15.63 2.27 0.20
CA PHE A 205 -14.65 2.89 -0.71
C PHE A 205 -13.37 2.07 -0.84
N ASN A 206 -12.82 1.60 0.29
CA ASN A 206 -11.60 0.80 0.28
C ASN A 206 -11.81 -0.52 -0.48
N TYR A 207 -12.98 -1.14 -0.32
CA TYR A 207 -13.32 -2.34 -1.07
C TYR A 207 -13.44 -2.07 -2.57
N LEU A 208 -14.13 -1.00 -2.95
CA LEU A 208 -14.26 -0.60 -4.35
C LEU A 208 -12.90 -0.28 -4.99
N LYS A 209 -12.03 0.44 -4.30
CA LYS A 209 -10.64 0.70 -4.76
C LYS A 209 -9.85 -0.58 -4.97
N PHE A 210 -10.07 -1.58 -4.11
CA PHE A 210 -9.38 -2.86 -4.19
C PHE A 210 -9.89 -3.73 -5.35
N VAL A 211 -11.22 -3.82 -5.57
CA VAL A 211 -11.81 -4.73 -6.57
C VAL A 211 -12.07 -4.07 -7.93
N SER A 212 -12.25 -2.75 -7.98
CA SER A 212 -12.58 -2.03 -9.21
C SER A 212 -11.37 -1.87 -10.11
N LYS A 213 -11.62 -1.91 -11.42
CA LYS A 213 -10.63 -1.58 -12.47
C LYS A 213 -10.51 -0.08 -12.69
N LYS A 214 -11.39 0.73 -12.10
CA LYS A 214 -11.52 2.14 -12.38
C LYS A 214 -10.80 2.96 -11.31
N ASN A 215 -9.90 3.84 -11.73
CA ASN A 215 -9.34 4.92 -10.91
C ASN A 215 -10.32 6.11 -10.81
N GLU A 216 -11.63 5.87 -10.89
CA GLU A 216 -12.64 6.91 -10.93
C GLU A 216 -13.08 7.35 -9.53
N ASP A 217 -13.48 8.62 -9.41
CA ASP A 217 -14.12 9.20 -8.24
C ASP A 217 -15.46 8.49 -7.98
N PHE A 218 -15.47 7.62 -6.99
CA PHE A 218 -16.68 6.91 -6.56
C PHE A 218 -17.68 7.79 -5.76
N GLU A 219 -17.39 9.08 -5.57
CA GLU A 219 -18.09 9.91 -4.56
C GLU A 219 -19.60 9.95 -4.72
N GLU A 220 -20.14 9.98 -5.94
CA GLU A 220 -21.59 10.13 -6.15
C GLU A 220 -22.35 8.80 -6.25
N ASN A 221 -21.71 7.71 -6.65
CA ASN A 221 -22.39 6.45 -6.97
C ASN A 221 -21.86 5.21 -6.22
N PHE A 222 -21.02 5.38 -5.21
CA PHE A 222 -20.33 4.27 -4.55
C PHE A 222 -21.25 3.16 -4.01
N ILE A 223 -22.43 3.54 -3.53
CA ILE A 223 -23.42 2.57 -3.00
C ILE A 223 -23.95 1.69 -4.13
N LYS A 224 -24.31 2.28 -5.28
CA LYS A 224 -24.81 1.53 -6.44
C LYS A 224 -23.71 0.63 -7.03
N GLU A 225 -22.48 1.10 -7.09
CA GLU A 225 -21.35 0.29 -7.57
C GLU A 225 -21.08 -0.88 -6.63
N PHE A 226 -21.10 -0.64 -5.32
CA PHE A 226 -20.96 -1.71 -4.34
C PHE A 226 -22.09 -2.73 -4.44
N GLN A 227 -23.34 -2.27 -4.57
CA GLN A 227 -24.52 -3.14 -4.77
C GLN A 227 -24.38 -4.01 -6.02
N ALA A 228 -23.83 -3.47 -7.11
CA ALA A 228 -23.62 -4.22 -8.35
C ALA A 228 -22.56 -5.33 -8.21
N ILE A 229 -21.55 -5.12 -7.37
CA ILE A 229 -20.47 -6.07 -7.12
C ILE A 229 -20.86 -7.11 -6.07
N GLU A 230 -21.51 -6.67 -4.98
CA GLU A 230 -21.86 -7.48 -3.80
C GLU A 230 -23.35 -7.42 -3.44
N PRO A 231 -24.25 -7.85 -4.33
CA PRO A 231 -25.70 -7.70 -4.14
C PRO A 231 -26.22 -8.42 -2.90
N LEU A 232 -25.70 -9.60 -2.58
CA LEU A 232 -26.14 -10.36 -1.40
C LEU A 232 -25.72 -9.71 -0.09
N PHE A 233 -24.50 -9.19 -0.03
CA PHE A 233 -24.04 -8.43 1.12
C PHE A 233 -24.81 -7.13 1.30
N PHE A 234 -25.09 -6.44 0.21
CA PHE A 234 -25.90 -5.22 0.20
C PHE A 234 -27.28 -5.47 0.81
N GLU A 235 -28.03 -6.46 0.34
CA GLU A 235 -29.37 -6.78 0.86
C GLU A 235 -29.35 -7.19 2.34
N LYS A 236 -28.34 -7.95 2.78
CA LYS A 236 -28.17 -8.32 4.19
C LYS A 236 -27.95 -7.10 5.11
N ASN A 237 -27.34 -6.04 4.61
CA ASN A 237 -26.96 -4.84 5.38
C ASN A 237 -27.72 -3.58 4.91
N LYS A 238 -28.90 -3.73 4.33
CA LYS A 238 -29.68 -2.67 3.69
C LYS A 238 -29.97 -1.47 4.61
N SER A 239 -30.10 -1.70 5.93
CA SER A 239 -30.31 -0.64 6.93
C SER A 239 -29.17 0.39 6.90
N ILE A 240 -27.93 -0.06 6.92
CA ILE A 240 -26.74 0.81 6.87
C ILE A 240 -26.63 1.54 5.53
N PHE A 241 -26.90 0.86 4.41
CA PHE A 241 -26.86 1.49 3.09
C PHE A 241 -27.92 2.59 2.96
N ASN A 242 -29.14 2.36 3.45
CA ASN A 242 -30.20 3.38 3.48
C ASN A 242 -29.81 4.60 4.36
N LEU A 243 -29.06 4.38 5.45
CA LEU A 243 -28.55 5.47 6.28
C LEU A 243 -27.46 6.26 5.56
N LEU A 244 -26.55 5.56 4.86
CA LEU A 244 -25.49 6.21 4.08
C LEU A 244 -26.03 7.05 2.93
N GLU A 245 -27.06 6.60 2.22
CA GLU A 245 -27.75 7.37 1.17
C GLU A 245 -28.35 8.68 1.68
N LYS A 246 -28.90 8.66 2.90
CA LYS A 246 -29.46 9.85 3.55
C LYS A 246 -28.37 10.78 4.14
N GLY A 247 -27.14 10.33 4.17
CA GLY A 247 -25.97 11.11 4.48
C GLY A 247 -25.64 11.28 5.96
N LYS A 248 -24.50 11.94 6.22
CA LYS A 248 -23.89 12.10 7.53
C LYS A 248 -24.82 12.67 8.60
N LYS A 249 -25.73 13.60 8.24
CA LYS A 249 -26.65 14.24 9.21
C LYS A 249 -27.54 13.23 9.93
N LEU A 250 -27.95 12.16 9.26
CA LEU A 250 -28.80 11.15 9.86
C LEU A 250 -28.05 10.26 10.85
N PHE A 251 -26.77 9.98 10.59
CA PHE A 251 -25.91 9.29 11.55
C PHE A 251 -25.77 10.07 12.86
N LEU A 252 -25.74 11.40 12.80
CA LEU A 252 -25.62 12.25 13.99
C LEU A 252 -26.92 12.34 14.82
N GLN A 253 -28.08 12.01 14.26
CA GLN A 253 -29.37 12.15 14.92
C GLN A 253 -29.86 10.91 15.68
N ASN A 254 -29.28 9.73 15.44
CA ASN A 254 -29.77 8.45 15.98
C ASN A 254 -28.70 7.77 16.84
N GLU A 255 -28.61 8.15 18.10
CA GLU A 255 -27.42 7.93 18.93
C GLU A 255 -27.03 6.47 19.18
N ASN A 256 -27.78 5.66 19.90
CA ASN A 256 -27.34 4.33 20.31
C ASN A 256 -27.51 3.23 19.24
N TYR A 257 -28.49 3.37 18.38
CA TYR A 257 -28.80 2.39 17.33
C TYR A 257 -27.69 2.31 16.27
N ILE A 258 -27.16 3.44 15.86
CA ILE A 258 -26.19 3.53 14.75
C ILE A 258 -24.85 2.87 15.09
N VAL A 259 -24.36 3.03 16.31
CA VAL A 259 -23.10 2.40 16.73
C VAL A 259 -23.22 0.88 16.67
N GLN A 260 -24.33 0.33 17.18
CA GLN A 260 -24.53 -1.13 17.15
C GLN A 260 -24.73 -1.66 15.71
N GLU A 261 -25.48 -0.96 14.88
CA GLU A 261 -25.63 -1.31 13.47
C GLU A 261 -24.29 -1.24 12.71
N THR A 262 -23.44 -0.26 13.04
CA THR A 262 -22.10 -0.15 12.46
C THR A 262 -21.21 -1.32 12.90
N ILE A 263 -21.24 -1.72 14.17
CA ILE A 263 -20.51 -2.89 14.65
C ILE A 263 -20.95 -4.15 13.90
N ASN A 264 -22.27 -4.36 13.79
CA ASN A 264 -22.83 -5.49 13.05
C ASN A 264 -22.42 -5.46 11.57
N PHE A 265 -22.43 -4.28 10.95
CA PHE A 265 -21.98 -4.10 9.57
C PHE A 265 -20.51 -4.45 9.39
N VAL A 266 -19.64 -3.98 10.28
CA VAL A 266 -18.20 -4.25 10.21
C VAL A 266 -17.89 -5.73 10.47
N ASP A 267 -18.54 -6.36 11.44
CA ASP A 267 -18.42 -7.80 11.70
C ASP A 267 -18.90 -8.62 10.48
N ASN A 268 -20.05 -8.27 9.88
CA ASN A 268 -20.53 -8.89 8.64
C ASN A 268 -19.55 -8.69 7.48
N PHE A 269 -18.91 -7.51 7.41
CA PHE A 269 -17.94 -7.19 6.36
C PHE A 269 -16.67 -8.03 6.52
N TYR A 270 -16.22 -8.21 7.76
CA TYR A 270 -15.08 -9.08 8.07
C TYR A 270 -15.34 -10.53 7.67
N ASP A 271 -16.52 -11.07 8.04
CA ASP A 271 -16.92 -12.43 7.67
C ASP A 271 -17.03 -12.59 6.14
N HIS A 272 -17.56 -11.57 5.46
CA HIS A 272 -17.66 -11.56 4.00
C HIS A 272 -16.27 -11.60 3.35
N ILE A 273 -15.35 -10.74 3.78
CA ILE A 273 -13.99 -10.69 3.27
C ILE A 273 -13.24 -11.99 3.54
N LYS A 274 -13.41 -12.56 4.73
CA LYS A 274 -12.86 -13.87 5.07
C LYS A 274 -13.41 -14.96 4.14
N HIS A 275 -14.72 -14.97 3.88
CA HIS A 275 -15.33 -15.91 2.94
C HIS A 275 -14.77 -15.73 1.52
N VAL A 276 -14.63 -14.50 1.03
CA VAL A 276 -14.03 -14.20 -0.27
C VAL A 276 -12.60 -14.74 -0.34
N TYR A 277 -11.81 -14.53 0.71
CA TYR A 277 -10.46 -15.09 0.82
C TYR A 277 -10.47 -16.61 0.82
N ASP A 278 -11.29 -17.26 1.64
CA ASP A 278 -11.34 -18.73 1.75
C ASP A 278 -11.73 -19.40 0.42
N LYS A 279 -12.62 -18.76 -0.34
CA LYS A 279 -13.07 -19.23 -1.66
C LYS A 279 -12.12 -18.89 -2.81
N SER A 280 -11.22 -17.93 -2.63
CA SER A 280 -10.28 -17.54 -3.67
C SER A 280 -9.27 -18.65 -3.97
N LEU A 281 -8.85 -18.70 -5.23
CA LEU A 281 -7.75 -19.54 -5.65
C LEU A 281 -6.43 -18.92 -5.17
N LYS A 282 -5.58 -19.69 -4.49
CA LYS A 282 -4.31 -19.25 -3.93
C LYS A 282 -3.13 -19.82 -4.70
N ILE A 283 -2.16 -18.97 -4.96
CA ILE A 283 -0.89 -19.33 -5.57
C ILE A 283 0.22 -18.85 -4.66
N TYR A 284 1.13 -19.74 -4.35
CA TYR A 284 2.29 -19.47 -3.52
C TYR A 284 3.54 -19.59 -4.37
N PHE A 285 4.30 -18.52 -4.47
CA PHE A 285 5.64 -18.56 -5.05
C PHE A 285 6.67 -18.60 -3.94
N ILE A 286 7.61 -19.55 -4.05
CA ILE A 286 8.72 -19.67 -3.11
C ILE A 286 10.03 -19.72 -3.91
N ARG A 287 10.95 -18.82 -3.58
CA ARG A 287 12.32 -18.90 -4.07
C ARG A 287 13.03 -20.07 -3.40
N HIS A 288 13.77 -20.88 -4.17
CA HIS A 288 14.59 -21.95 -3.60
C HIS A 288 15.45 -21.47 -2.43
N PHE A 289 15.89 -22.38 -1.57
CA PHE A 289 16.82 -22.06 -0.49
C PHE A 289 18.19 -21.68 -1.02
N GLU A 290 18.97 -21.02 -0.18
CA GLU A 290 20.28 -20.50 -0.53
C GLU A 290 21.25 -21.61 -0.97
N THR A 291 22.13 -21.28 -1.92
CA THR A 291 23.19 -22.15 -2.45
C THR A 291 24.53 -21.46 -2.31
N LYS A 292 25.64 -22.23 -2.44
CA LYS A 292 27.00 -21.67 -2.37
C LYS A 292 27.32 -20.64 -3.47
N LEU A 293 26.55 -20.66 -4.58
CA LEU A 293 26.74 -19.74 -5.69
C LEU A 293 25.85 -18.50 -5.61
N ASN A 294 25.11 -18.28 -4.51
CA ASN A 294 24.39 -17.04 -4.26
C ASN A 294 25.29 -15.99 -3.58
N ASN A 295 26.43 -15.74 -4.20
CA ASN A 295 27.51 -14.87 -3.73
C ASN A 295 27.75 -13.66 -4.63
N GLY A 296 26.78 -13.30 -5.49
CA GLY A 296 26.89 -12.20 -6.46
C GLY A 296 27.12 -12.65 -7.90
N THR A 297 27.32 -13.96 -8.15
CA THR A 297 27.41 -14.50 -9.52
C THR A 297 26.05 -14.63 -10.18
N PHE A 298 25.98 -14.44 -11.50
CA PHE A 298 24.79 -14.69 -12.30
C PHE A 298 24.52 -16.21 -12.35
N LEU A 299 23.57 -16.67 -11.55
CA LEU A 299 23.20 -18.09 -11.42
C LEU A 299 21.90 -18.36 -12.18
N GLY A 300 22.01 -18.82 -13.40
CA GLY A 300 20.89 -19.06 -14.32
C GLY A 300 20.49 -20.53 -14.45
N GLN A 301 20.54 -21.04 -15.68
CA GLN A 301 20.04 -22.37 -16.06
C GLN A 301 21.12 -23.42 -16.25
N LYS A 302 22.39 -23.03 -16.47
CA LYS A 302 23.51 -23.95 -16.77
C LYS A 302 24.14 -24.47 -15.47
N LEU A 303 24.37 -23.57 -14.48
CA LEU A 303 24.90 -23.93 -13.17
C LEU A 303 23.76 -24.34 -12.23
N ASP A 304 23.87 -25.52 -11.64
CA ASP A 304 22.78 -26.07 -10.81
C ASP A 304 23.28 -26.61 -9.46
N PRO A 305 23.72 -25.73 -8.55
CA PRO A 305 24.21 -26.13 -7.24
C PRO A 305 23.08 -26.65 -6.33
N THR A 306 23.44 -27.49 -5.38
CA THR A 306 22.56 -27.89 -4.29
C THR A 306 22.40 -26.79 -3.26
N ILE A 307 21.36 -26.87 -2.39
CA ILE A 307 21.16 -25.94 -1.26
C ILE A 307 22.21 -26.15 -0.17
N ILE A 308 22.61 -25.05 0.52
CA ILE A 308 23.64 -25.09 1.58
C ILE A 308 23.13 -25.76 2.86
N SER A 309 21.91 -25.46 3.28
CA SER A 309 21.39 -25.92 4.54
C SER A 309 19.91 -26.32 4.45
N LYS A 310 19.53 -27.27 5.28
CA LYS A 310 18.14 -27.48 5.68
C LYS A 310 17.81 -26.35 6.68
N GLN A 311 17.61 -25.12 6.22
CA GLN A 311 17.05 -24.08 7.09
C GLN A 311 15.84 -24.68 7.82
N ASN A 312 15.41 -24.11 8.96
CA ASN A 312 14.24 -24.54 9.77
C ASN A 312 12.94 -24.61 8.94
N SER A 313 13.00 -25.40 7.91
CA SER A 313 12.12 -25.49 6.75
C SER A 313 10.75 -26.08 7.05
N LYS A 314 10.63 -26.84 8.16
CA LYS A 314 9.38 -27.52 8.51
C LYS A 314 8.22 -26.57 8.85
N ASN A 315 8.49 -25.34 9.27
CA ASN A 315 7.46 -24.36 9.63
C ASN A 315 7.04 -23.44 8.49
N ILE A 316 7.81 -23.37 7.39
CA ILE A 316 7.55 -22.47 6.26
C ILE A 316 6.21 -22.75 5.58
N LEU A 317 5.80 -24.03 5.55
CA LEU A 317 4.57 -24.48 4.88
C LEU A 317 3.40 -24.70 5.85
N LYS A 318 3.56 -24.40 7.15
CA LYS A 318 2.57 -24.75 8.18
C LYS A 318 1.19 -24.14 7.92
N ASP A 319 1.17 -22.91 7.42
CA ASP A 319 -0.06 -22.14 7.20
C ASP A 319 -0.44 -22.04 5.70
N ILE A 320 0.20 -22.86 4.85
CA ILE A 320 -0.02 -22.83 3.40
C ILE A 320 -0.96 -23.96 2.99
N ASN A 321 -2.10 -23.60 2.43
CA ASN A 321 -3.08 -24.57 1.91
C ASN A 321 -2.92 -24.76 0.40
N TYR A 322 -2.07 -25.68 -0.02
CA TYR A 322 -1.87 -26.06 -1.44
C TYR A 322 -2.43 -27.44 -1.74
N LYS A 323 -2.78 -27.68 -3.00
CA LYS A 323 -3.26 -28.98 -3.53
C LYS A 323 -2.34 -29.51 -4.63
N GLU A 324 -1.65 -28.63 -5.33
CA GLU A 324 -0.72 -28.96 -6.42
C GLU A 324 0.62 -28.27 -6.16
N VAL A 325 1.70 -28.92 -6.56
CA VAL A 325 3.06 -28.41 -6.41
C VAL A 325 3.78 -28.55 -7.72
N TYR A 326 4.31 -27.44 -8.21
CA TYR A 326 5.17 -27.40 -9.38
C TYR A 326 6.56 -26.90 -9.01
N SER A 327 7.56 -27.45 -9.65
CA SER A 327 8.96 -27.08 -9.43
C SER A 327 9.64 -26.71 -10.74
N SER A 328 10.50 -25.70 -10.69
CA SER A 328 11.57 -25.58 -11.67
C SER A 328 12.35 -26.90 -11.79
N PRO A 329 12.84 -27.28 -12.99
CA PRO A 329 13.63 -28.49 -13.17
C PRO A 329 14.98 -28.47 -12.44
N SER A 330 15.45 -27.30 -11.93
CA SER A 330 16.74 -27.17 -11.28
C SER A 330 16.84 -27.94 -9.97
N LEU A 331 18.06 -28.43 -9.68
CA LEU A 331 18.35 -29.24 -8.50
C LEU A 331 18.05 -28.47 -7.21
N ARG A 332 18.46 -27.17 -7.14
CA ARG A 332 18.22 -26.31 -5.97
C ARG A 332 16.72 -26.14 -5.62
N CYS A 333 15.82 -26.11 -6.63
CA CYS A 333 14.37 -26.08 -6.39
C CYS A 333 13.85 -27.43 -5.90
N LYS A 334 14.27 -28.54 -6.54
CA LYS A 334 13.88 -29.88 -6.12
C LYS A 334 14.37 -30.23 -4.72
N ASP A 335 15.60 -29.85 -4.39
CA ASP A 335 16.16 -30.09 -3.05
C ASP A 335 15.49 -29.21 -2.00
N SER A 336 15.10 -28.00 -2.34
CA SER A 336 14.30 -27.13 -1.45
C SER A 336 12.96 -27.81 -1.11
N LEU A 337 12.22 -28.32 -2.09
CA LEU A 337 10.97 -29.06 -1.84
C LEU A 337 11.17 -30.27 -0.97
N LYS A 338 12.18 -31.09 -1.26
CA LYS A 338 12.50 -32.28 -0.46
C LYS A 338 12.87 -31.90 0.98
N SER A 339 13.58 -30.78 1.20
CA SER A 339 14.00 -30.33 2.52
C SER A 339 12.82 -29.93 3.40
N VAL A 340 11.72 -29.43 2.84
CA VAL A 340 10.45 -29.12 3.53
C VAL A 340 9.50 -30.31 3.61
N GLY A 341 9.91 -31.51 3.11
CA GLY A 341 9.13 -32.75 3.18
C GLY A 341 8.21 -33.01 1.99
N ILE A 342 8.23 -32.18 0.96
CA ILE A 342 7.44 -32.40 -0.26
C ILE A 342 8.21 -33.34 -1.20
N LYS A 343 7.62 -34.52 -1.43
CA LYS A 343 8.20 -35.57 -2.30
C LYS A 343 7.53 -35.63 -3.67
N ASN A 344 6.24 -35.29 -3.73
CA ASN A 344 5.43 -35.36 -4.95
C ASN A 344 5.22 -33.95 -5.51
N PHE A 345 5.73 -33.69 -6.68
CA PHE A 345 5.59 -32.42 -7.41
C PHE A 345 5.80 -32.65 -8.91
N GLU A 346 5.23 -31.77 -9.71
CA GLU A 346 5.41 -31.77 -11.15
C GLU A 346 6.51 -30.79 -11.56
N ILE A 347 7.20 -31.11 -12.65
CA ILE A 347 8.22 -30.22 -13.22
C ILE A 347 7.56 -29.31 -14.26
N ASP A 348 7.73 -28.00 -14.05
CA ASP A 348 7.36 -27.00 -15.05
C ASP A 348 8.61 -26.25 -15.53
N LYS A 349 8.93 -26.39 -16.81
CA LYS A 349 10.09 -25.75 -17.42
C LYS A 349 9.96 -24.23 -17.48
N ASN A 350 8.74 -23.70 -17.47
CA ASN A 350 8.48 -22.26 -17.45
C ASN A 350 8.90 -21.60 -16.12
N LEU A 351 9.14 -22.39 -15.06
CA LEU A 351 9.61 -21.91 -13.77
C LEU A 351 11.14 -21.82 -13.63
N LYS A 352 11.90 -22.06 -14.67
CA LYS A 352 13.36 -21.91 -14.65
C LYS A 352 13.77 -20.45 -14.30
N GLU A 353 14.98 -20.30 -13.76
CA GLU A 353 15.59 -18.96 -13.64
C GLU A 353 15.81 -18.36 -15.04
N ILE A 354 16.06 -17.05 -15.11
CA ILE A 354 16.46 -16.42 -16.36
C ILE A 354 17.71 -17.11 -16.92
N ASP A 355 17.72 -17.34 -18.24
CA ASP A 355 18.92 -17.81 -18.91
C ASP A 355 19.89 -16.64 -19.10
N TYR A 356 20.94 -16.60 -18.30
CA TYR A 356 21.99 -15.60 -18.43
C TYR A 356 22.94 -15.86 -19.62
N GLY A 357 22.71 -16.95 -20.38
CA GLY A 357 23.51 -17.26 -21.55
C GLY A 357 25.01 -17.33 -21.25
N ASP A 358 25.81 -16.51 -21.94
CA ASP A 358 27.26 -16.44 -21.74
C ASP A 358 27.68 -15.62 -20.53
N ALA A 359 26.75 -14.93 -19.88
CA ALA A 359 26.99 -14.22 -18.64
C ALA A 359 26.88 -15.11 -17.40
N GLU A 360 26.39 -16.37 -17.55
CA GLU A 360 26.24 -17.25 -16.40
C GLU A 360 27.58 -17.61 -15.76
N GLY A 361 27.65 -17.51 -14.44
CA GLY A 361 28.86 -17.74 -13.65
C GLY A 361 29.76 -16.51 -13.52
N LEU A 362 29.48 -15.42 -14.22
CA LEU A 362 30.23 -14.17 -14.07
C LEU A 362 29.68 -13.37 -12.85
N GLU A 363 30.55 -12.54 -12.28
CA GLU A 363 30.17 -11.45 -11.40
C GLU A 363 29.88 -10.18 -12.21
N LEU A 364 29.25 -9.18 -11.60
CA LEU A 364 28.87 -7.94 -12.29
C LEU A 364 30.07 -7.23 -12.95
N ASP A 365 31.22 -7.15 -12.26
CA ASP A 365 32.42 -6.50 -12.80
C ASP A 365 32.98 -7.26 -14.01
N GLN A 366 32.94 -8.59 -13.98
CA GLN A 366 33.35 -9.43 -15.11
C GLN A 366 32.37 -9.28 -16.30
N LEU A 367 31.08 -9.16 -16.02
CA LEU A 367 30.07 -8.86 -17.05
C LEU A 367 30.33 -7.51 -17.69
N LYS A 368 30.63 -6.48 -16.87
CA LYS A 368 30.94 -5.13 -17.35
C LYS A 368 32.19 -5.09 -18.24
N GLU A 369 33.19 -5.87 -17.88
CA GLU A 369 34.44 -5.99 -18.69
C GLU A 369 34.18 -6.67 -20.04
N ARG A 370 33.43 -7.80 -20.03
CA ARG A 370 33.20 -8.61 -21.24
C ARG A 370 32.08 -8.06 -22.14
N TYR A 371 31.04 -7.49 -21.53
CA TYR A 371 29.83 -7.04 -22.23
C TYR A 371 29.41 -5.63 -21.79
N PRO A 372 30.26 -4.60 -21.95
CA PRO A 372 30.03 -3.26 -21.41
C PRO A 372 28.72 -2.64 -21.92
N LYS A 373 28.35 -2.87 -23.18
CA LYS A 373 27.12 -2.36 -23.78
C LYS A 373 25.85 -2.90 -23.10
N ILE A 374 25.87 -4.16 -22.68
CA ILE A 374 24.73 -4.78 -21.98
C ILE A 374 24.53 -4.12 -20.62
N VAL A 375 25.63 -3.92 -19.88
CA VAL A 375 25.58 -3.27 -18.57
C VAL A 375 25.18 -1.80 -18.69
N GLU A 376 25.65 -1.11 -19.73
CA GLU A 376 25.23 0.27 -20.04
C GLU A 376 23.73 0.36 -20.32
N GLU A 377 23.22 -0.44 -21.25
CA GLU A 377 21.78 -0.48 -21.57
C GLU A 377 20.93 -0.86 -20.35
N TRP A 378 21.36 -1.86 -19.59
CA TRP A 378 20.68 -2.25 -18.35
C TRP A 378 20.67 -1.13 -17.30
N SER A 379 21.82 -0.42 -17.16
CA SER A 379 21.91 0.75 -16.27
C SER A 379 21.01 1.91 -16.72
N ASN A 380 20.76 2.03 -18.03
CA ASN A 380 19.80 2.99 -18.61
C ASN A 380 18.34 2.55 -18.45
N GLY A 381 18.10 1.37 -17.86
CA GLY A 381 16.76 0.85 -17.61
C GLY A 381 16.15 0.06 -18.78
N ASN A 382 16.93 -0.32 -19.76
CA ASN A 382 16.46 -1.17 -20.86
C ASN A 382 16.46 -2.64 -20.44
N ASP A 383 15.40 -3.38 -20.80
CA ASP A 383 15.32 -4.83 -20.61
C ASP A 383 16.09 -5.54 -21.75
N VAL A 384 17.37 -5.77 -21.53
CA VAL A 384 18.27 -6.37 -22.51
C VAL A 384 18.34 -7.88 -22.39
N SER A 385 18.40 -8.57 -23.54
CA SER A 385 18.71 -10.00 -23.55
C SER A 385 20.18 -10.24 -23.26
N PHE A 386 20.46 -11.18 -22.37
CA PHE A 386 21.83 -11.63 -22.15
C PHE A 386 22.38 -12.34 -23.41
N PRO A 387 23.71 -12.33 -23.66
CA PRO A 387 24.28 -12.98 -24.85
C PRO A 387 23.93 -14.46 -24.87
N ASN A 388 23.23 -14.90 -25.92
CA ASN A 388 22.69 -16.26 -26.03
C ASN A 388 21.73 -16.67 -24.88
N GLY A 389 21.05 -15.70 -24.27
CA GLY A 389 20.17 -15.89 -23.14
C GLY A 389 18.82 -15.14 -23.29
N GLU A 390 18.13 -14.99 -22.18
CA GLU A 390 16.81 -14.36 -22.07
C GLU A 390 16.93 -12.90 -21.57
N ASN A 391 15.84 -12.13 -21.77
CA ASN A 391 15.56 -10.91 -21.02
C ASN A 391 14.44 -11.15 -19.99
N THR A 392 14.08 -10.10 -19.23
CA THR A 392 13.06 -10.22 -18.17
C THR A 392 11.65 -10.46 -18.76
N GLN A 393 11.34 -9.90 -19.94
CA GLN A 393 10.05 -10.08 -20.60
C GLN A 393 9.86 -11.52 -21.06
N ASP A 394 10.91 -12.20 -21.53
CA ASP A 394 10.86 -13.62 -21.90
C ASP A 394 10.49 -14.48 -20.70
N VAL A 395 11.11 -14.20 -19.54
CA VAL A 395 10.79 -14.87 -18.27
C VAL A 395 9.35 -14.60 -17.86
N HIS A 396 8.91 -13.34 -17.90
CA HIS A 396 7.55 -12.95 -17.55
C HIS A 396 6.51 -13.70 -18.38
N LYS A 397 6.71 -13.77 -19.70
CA LYS A 397 5.83 -14.46 -20.63
C LYS A 397 5.66 -15.93 -20.25
N ARG A 398 6.77 -16.67 -20.07
CA ARG A 398 6.70 -18.12 -19.77
C ARG A 398 6.12 -18.41 -18.38
N VAL A 399 6.40 -17.56 -17.37
CA VAL A 399 5.80 -17.71 -16.03
C VAL A 399 4.29 -17.45 -16.07
N SER A 400 3.85 -16.45 -16.82
CA SER A 400 2.42 -16.16 -17.02
C SER A 400 1.69 -17.33 -17.70
N GLU A 401 2.34 -18.07 -18.61
CA GLU A 401 1.78 -19.30 -19.19
C GLU A 401 1.54 -20.39 -18.14
N SER A 402 2.43 -20.53 -17.13
CA SER A 402 2.21 -21.48 -16.03
C SER A 402 0.97 -21.14 -15.21
N LEU A 403 0.69 -19.84 -15.02
CA LEU A 403 -0.50 -19.40 -14.28
C LEU A 403 -1.82 -19.73 -14.98
N THR A 404 -1.83 -19.82 -16.32
CA THR A 404 -3.05 -20.17 -17.06
C THR A 404 -3.55 -21.60 -16.76
N LYS A 405 -2.66 -22.48 -16.31
CA LYS A 405 -2.95 -23.88 -16.01
C LYS A 405 -3.50 -24.10 -14.59
N VAL A 406 -3.36 -23.10 -13.72
CA VAL A 406 -3.71 -23.22 -12.31
C VAL A 406 -5.22 -23.24 -12.11
N LYS A 407 -5.75 -24.33 -11.53
CA LYS A 407 -7.16 -24.53 -11.21
C LYS A 407 -7.44 -24.83 -9.74
N LYS A 408 -6.41 -25.10 -8.97
CA LYS A 408 -6.45 -25.39 -7.52
C LYS A 408 -5.36 -24.59 -6.82
N ASN A 409 -5.44 -24.50 -5.50
CA ASN A 409 -4.38 -23.87 -4.73
C ASN A 409 -3.04 -24.52 -5.04
N THR A 410 -2.09 -23.74 -5.51
CA THR A 410 -0.85 -24.23 -6.11
C THR A 410 0.37 -23.58 -5.46
N LEU A 411 1.39 -24.39 -5.22
CA LEU A 411 2.70 -23.96 -4.79
C LEU A 411 3.69 -24.07 -5.94
N PHE A 412 4.37 -22.98 -6.27
CA PHE A 412 5.47 -22.92 -7.21
C PHE A 412 6.81 -22.74 -6.49
N MET A 413 7.71 -23.73 -6.61
CA MET A 413 9.09 -23.60 -6.21
C MET A 413 9.94 -23.17 -7.39
N THR A 414 10.46 -21.93 -7.33
CA THR A 414 11.13 -21.30 -8.46
C THR A 414 12.31 -20.41 -8.01
N HIS A 415 12.62 -19.37 -8.74
CA HIS A 415 13.81 -18.54 -8.60
C HIS A 415 13.44 -17.06 -8.44
N GLN A 416 14.47 -16.23 -8.36
CA GLN A 416 14.32 -14.82 -8.09
C GLN A 416 13.62 -14.07 -9.24
N VAL A 417 14.10 -14.20 -10.49
CA VAL A 417 13.56 -13.41 -11.61
C VAL A 417 12.10 -13.79 -11.93
N PRO A 418 11.71 -15.07 -11.98
CA PRO A 418 10.31 -15.45 -12.12
C PRO A 418 9.38 -14.78 -11.09
N ILE A 419 9.79 -14.71 -9.83
CA ILE A 419 8.98 -14.08 -8.78
C ILE A 419 9.00 -12.57 -8.92
N ARG A 420 10.14 -11.95 -9.27
CA ARG A 420 10.24 -10.51 -9.57
C ARG A 420 9.25 -10.07 -10.65
N CYS A 421 9.10 -10.86 -11.70
CA CYS A 421 8.14 -10.60 -12.76
C CYS A 421 6.70 -10.50 -12.22
N MET A 422 6.30 -11.45 -11.37
CA MET A 422 4.96 -11.46 -10.79
C MET A 422 4.72 -10.32 -9.81
N VAL A 423 5.72 -9.99 -9.00
CA VAL A 423 5.64 -8.87 -8.03
C VAL A 423 5.66 -7.52 -8.76
N GLY A 424 6.54 -7.37 -9.74
CA GLY A 424 6.65 -6.14 -10.54
C GLY A 424 5.38 -5.85 -11.34
N GLU A 425 4.80 -6.88 -11.98
CA GLU A 425 3.50 -6.77 -12.67
C GLU A 425 2.39 -6.39 -11.68
N PHE A 426 2.34 -7.03 -10.52
CA PHE A 426 1.30 -6.72 -9.52
C PHE A 426 1.36 -5.26 -9.08
N PHE A 427 2.55 -4.71 -8.82
CA PHE A 427 2.71 -3.33 -8.36
C PHE A 427 2.68 -2.29 -9.50
N ASP A 428 2.49 -2.71 -10.75
CA ASP A 428 2.55 -1.87 -11.96
C ASP A 428 3.89 -1.09 -12.06
N LEU A 429 4.99 -1.72 -11.61
CA LEU A 429 6.32 -1.13 -11.69
C LEU A 429 6.83 -1.14 -13.14
N ASP A 430 7.60 -0.12 -13.47
CA ASP A 430 8.35 -0.14 -14.73
C ASP A 430 9.32 -1.35 -14.72
N ILE A 431 9.44 -2.05 -15.83
CA ILE A 431 10.27 -3.26 -15.91
C ILE A 431 11.72 -3.00 -15.51
N LYS A 432 12.22 -1.78 -15.73
CA LYS A 432 13.55 -1.33 -15.29
C LYS A 432 13.73 -1.33 -13.76
N GLU A 433 12.66 -1.35 -12.98
CA GLU A 433 12.70 -1.41 -11.53
C GLU A 433 12.65 -2.85 -10.99
N TRP A 434 12.26 -3.83 -11.80
CA TRP A 434 12.04 -5.19 -11.34
C TRP A 434 13.30 -5.86 -10.77
N PHE A 435 14.48 -5.52 -11.29
CA PHE A 435 15.73 -6.06 -10.76
C PHE A 435 16.04 -5.62 -9.32
N LYS A 436 15.46 -4.50 -8.86
CA LYS A 436 15.60 -3.99 -7.49
C LYS A 436 14.71 -4.74 -6.49
N ILE A 437 13.69 -5.46 -6.96
CA ILE A 437 12.78 -6.22 -6.09
C ILE A 437 13.59 -7.31 -5.37
N LYS A 438 13.59 -7.26 -4.04
CA LYS A 438 14.24 -8.28 -3.21
C LYS A 438 13.31 -9.46 -2.98
N ILE A 439 13.73 -10.67 -3.34
CA ILE A 439 12.94 -11.89 -3.09
C ILE A 439 13.71 -12.74 -2.08
N PRO A 440 13.24 -12.82 -0.82
CA PRO A 440 13.89 -13.62 0.22
C PRO A 440 13.88 -15.12 -0.14
N PHE A 441 14.93 -15.83 0.24
CA PHE A 441 15.00 -17.29 0.08
C PHE A 441 13.98 -18.00 0.96
N GLY A 442 13.30 -19.01 0.44
CA GLY A 442 12.39 -19.86 1.18
C GLY A 442 11.16 -19.16 1.74
N THR A 443 10.91 -17.90 1.41
CA THR A 443 9.76 -17.14 1.90
C THR A 443 8.59 -17.28 0.94
N PRO A 444 7.42 -17.73 1.39
CA PRO A 444 6.23 -17.82 0.55
C PRO A 444 5.65 -16.45 0.26
N LEU A 445 5.43 -16.15 -1.01
CA LEU A 445 4.65 -15.01 -1.46
C LEU A 445 3.30 -15.52 -1.96
N GLU A 446 2.23 -15.16 -1.25
CA GLU A 446 0.88 -15.55 -1.61
C GLU A 446 0.28 -14.58 -2.62
N PHE A 447 -0.31 -15.12 -3.66
CA PHE A 447 -1.20 -14.42 -4.58
C PHE A 447 -2.59 -15.04 -4.51
N ILE A 448 -3.62 -14.22 -4.41
CA ILE A 448 -5.01 -14.64 -4.47
C ILE A 448 -5.60 -14.26 -5.82
N LYS A 449 -6.42 -15.12 -6.40
CA LYS A 449 -7.13 -14.84 -7.65
C LYS A 449 -8.56 -14.41 -7.37
N LEU A 450 -8.85 -13.15 -7.68
CA LEU A 450 -10.19 -12.57 -7.58
C LEU A 450 -10.57 -12.03 -8.97
N GLN A 451 -11.79 -12.35 -9.46
CA GLN A 451 -12.30 -11.85 -10.73
C GLN A 451 -11.29 -11.92 -11.90
N ASN A 452 -10.58 -13.05 -12.04
CA ASN A 452 -9.55 -13.29 -13.06
C ASN A 452 -8.28 -12.41 -12.94
N LYS A 453 -8.04 -11.74 -11.81
CA LYS A 453 -6.80 -11.03 -11.50
C LYS A 453 -6.11 -11.67 -10.31
N TYR A 454 -4.78 -11.56 -10.28
CA TYR A 454 -3.96 -11.98 -9.15
C TYR A 454 -3.63 -10.77 -8.28
N TYR A 455 -3.80 -10.92 -6.98
CA TYR A 455 -3.51 -9.91 -5.96
C TYR A 455 -2.49 -10.48 -4.99
N LEU A 456 -1.38 -9.77 -4.83
CA LEU A 456 -0.38 -10.13 -3.82
C LEU A 456 -0.98 -9.97 -2.42
N ASN A 457 -0.78 -10.97 -1.57
CA ASN A 457 -1.29 -11.00 -0.20
C ASN A 457 -0.15 -11.32 0.78
N ILE A 458 0.62 -10.30 1.11
CA ILE A 458 1.75 -10.39 2.04
C ILE A 458 1.61 -9.37 3.17
N THR A 459 2.38 -9.54 4.23
CA THR A 459 2.42 -8.57 5.34
C THR A 459 3.10 -7.27 4.91
N GLN A 460 2.79 -6.15 5.58
CA GLN A 460 3.47 -4.88 5.32
C GLN A 460 4.98 -4.96 5.59
N THR A 461 5.40 -5.76 6.57
CA THR A 461 6.82 -6.00 6.85
C THR A 461 7.51 -6.63 5.63
N LEU A 462 6.92 -7.68 5.06
CA LEU A 462 7.47 -8.34 3.88
C LEU A 462 7.41 -7.43 2.65
N LYS A 463 6.34 -6.64 2.47
CA LYS A 463 6.25 -5.63 1.42
C LYS A 463 7.41 -4.62 1.51
N LYS A 464 7.69 -4.11 2.72
CA LYS A 464 8.81 -3.19 2.95
C LYS A 464 10.14 -3.80 2.59
N GLU A 465 10.39 -5.06 3.00
CA GLU A 465 11.62 -5.79 2.65
C GLU A 465 11.78 -5.96 1.14
N ILE A 466 10.72 -6.38 0.46
CA ILE A 466 10.71 -6.63 -0.99
C ILE A 466 10.97 -5.36 -1.80
N LEU A 467 10.42 -4.21 -1.38
CA LEU A 467 10.47 -2.94 -2.10
C LEU A 467 11.51 -1.95 -1.51
N GLU A 468 12.44 -2.42 -0.69
CA GLU A 468 13.37 -1.54 0.04
C GLU A 468 14.22 -0.66 -0.88
N ASP A 469 14.63 -1.17 -2.04
CA ASP A 469 15.54 -0.50 -2.99
C ASP A 469 14.76 0.20 -4.15
N ILE A 470 13.44 0.15 -4.15
CA ILE A 470 12.56 0.85 -5.09
C ILE A 470 12.08 2.16 -4.45
#